data_8be52648b9697d3d25c41a7bb924c6b9
#
_entry.id   8be52648b9697d3d25c41a7bb924c6b9
#
_cell.length_a   1.000
_cell.length_b   1.000
_cell.length_c   1.000
_cell.angle_alpha   90.00
_cell.angle_beta   90.00
_cell.angle_gamma   90.00
#
_symmetry.space_group_name_H-M   'P 1'
#
loop_
_entity.id
_entity.type
_entity.pdbx_description
1 polymer ?
#
loop_
_entity_poly.entity_id
_entity_poly.type
_entity_poly.pdbx_seq_one_letter_code
_entity_poly.pdbx_strand_id
1 'polypeptide(L)'
;MFDRRSFIKGTGAAAMTAAMASAWPLRGFAQDSLEPKKGGHLVVGLDNASTTDRLDPAFWFESWMYVTGSQLFNALVEVDDTGAIVPSLAESWSSADGGRKWVLNIRKGVQFHDGRSLSAKDVVWSLNHHRDEKSSSPVKVYLEPVTDLRASAEHEVTITLADPNVEFIALLSAVHFVITAENEPFEKAIGTGAFILENFQPGVRMLVKRNPNHWNPSRGHVDSVETLAMNDSTARVAALVSGSVQIINRVNPRIVGRIEKMPSIQLIRDKDSQIFTLPGLANVAPFDSLDGRLALKYAVDRQQLIDTVLGGYGSVGNDNPVFPSNRYFAKDIPQRPYDPDRARFHWQKAGFAGPLTLHAADAGFPGAVDAAQLYQQSAQKAGIPLAIERVPNDAFWTDTWLKKPFCTSNWGARPTADALLSMVFTSNAPWNESAWRVPAFDQLVKAARGETDENKRRQIYHDIQLMLVDQSSEIIPLYADALAATRSNVKGFKSVPGVPLSGNRAAEKVWLEG
;
A
#
# COMPACT_ATOMS: atom_id res chain seq x y z
N MET A 1 60.45 -18.88 23.23
CA MET A 1 61.45 -19.02 24.34
C MET A 1 61.23 -17.81 25.24
N PHE A 2 60.80 -18.09 26.50
CA PHE A 2 60.88 -17.27 27.71
C PHE A 2 60.23 -15.87 27.71
N ASP A 3 59.69 -15.44 28.80
CA ASP A 3 58.98 -15.98 29.97
C ASP A 3 58.41 -14.80 30.77
N ARG A 4 57.57 -15.10 31.62
CA ARG A 4 56.71 -14.44 32.59
C ARG A 4 57.45 -13.61 33.68
N ARG A 5 56.68 -12.70 34.31
CA ARG A 5 56.66 -12.26 35.74
C ARG A 5 57.70 -11.22 36.12
N SER A 6 57.35 -10.21 36.88
CA SER A 6 56.71 -10.04 38.18
C SER A 6 56.87 -8.57 38.63
N PHE A 7 55.89 -8.00 39.23
CA PHE A 7 55.67 -7.71 40.63
C PHE A 7 56.62 -6.68 41.30
N ILE A 8 56.07 -5.68 41.90
CA ILE A 8 56.19 -5.16 43.27
C ILE A 8 56.20 -3.62 43.38
N LYS A 9 55.17 -3.16 44.03
CA LYS A 9 55.04 -2.16 45.14
C LYS A 9 55.97 -0.94 45.21
N GLY A 10 55.35 0.21 45.38
CA GLY A 10 55.91 1.41 45.98
C GLY A 10 54.85 2.41 46.33
N THR A 11 54.60 2.55 47.62
CA THR A 11 53.74 3.52 48.31
C THR A 11 54.31 4.94 48.24
N GLY A 12 53.45 5.97 48.12
CA GLY A 12 53.87 7.35 48.37
C GLY A 12 52.78 8.41 48.11
N ALA A 13 52.02 8.73 49.12
CA ALA A 13 51.45 10.00 49.57
C ALA A 13 50.95 11.09 48.58
N ALA A 14 49.68 11.34 48.64
CA ALA A 14 48.92 12.58 48.84
C ALA A 14 49.35 13.88 48.14
N ALA A 15 48.45 14.36 47.22
CA ALA A 15 48.10 15.77 47.14
C ALA A 15 46.65 15.89 46.63
N MET A 16 45.74 16.35 47.48
CA MET A 16 44.38 16.77 47.14
C MET A 16 44.44 17.99 46.26
N THR A 17 43.86 17.92 45.08
CA THR A 17 43.35 19.07 44.34
C THR A 17 41.89 18.81 44.03
N ALA A 18 41.03 19.53 44.71
CA ALA A 18 39.59 19.55 44.49
C ALA A 18 39.31 20.24 43.13
N ALA A 19 38.99 19.46 42.09
CA ALA A 19 38.35 19.97 40.88
C ALA A 19 36.85 19.86 41.07
N MET A 20 36.17 20.99 41.25
CA MET A 20 34.71 21.10 41.19
C MET A 20 34.30 20.72 39.76
N ALA A 21 33.88 19.50 39.54
CA ALA A 21 33.11 19.09 38.36
C ALA A 21 31.67 19.58 38.57
N SER A 22 31.34 20.67 37.90
CA SER A 22 29.97 21.13 37.71
C SER A 22 29.22 20.01 36.97
N ALA A 23 28.46 19.25 37.71
CA ALA A 23 27.48 18.32 37.17
C ALA A 23 26.39 19.12 36.46
N TRP A 24 26.50 19.27 35.17
CA TRP A 24 25.37 19.63 34.35
C TRP A 24 24.41 18.42 34.40
N PRO A 25 23.12 18.62 34.73
CA PRO A 25 22.16 17.57 34.60
C PRO A 25 22.05 17.27 33.10
N LEU A 26 22.50 16.09 32.68
CA LEU A 26 22.06 15.49 31.44
C LEU A 26 20.52 15.42 31.54
N ARG A 27 19.84 16.43 31.02
CA ARG A 27 18.43 16.29 30.66
C ARG A 27 18.38 15.17 29.64
N GLY A 28 18.18 13.95 30.10
CA GLY A 28 17.65 12.91 29.28
C GLY A 28 16.40 13.49 28.63
N PHE A 29 16.39 13.58 27.32
CA PHE A 29 15.12 13.69 26.59
C PHE A 29 14.36 12.43 26.95
N ALA A 30 13.54 12.51 27.98
CA ALA A 30 12.46 11.57 28.17
C ALA A 30 11.65 11.72 26.88
N GLN A 31 11.73 10.73 26.02
CA GLN A 31 10.77 10.53 24.97
C GLN A 31 9.47 10.24 25.74
N ASP A 32 8.64 11.27 25.91
CA ASP A 32 7.31 11.14 26.50
C ASP A 32 6.60 10.06 25.69
N SER A 33 6.60 8.86 26.21
CA SER A 33 5.71 7.81 25.74
C SER A 33 4.31 8.24 26.17
N LEU A 34 3.65 9.02 25.31
CA LEU A 34 2.27 9.43 25.52
C LEU A 34 1.44 8.16 25.65
N GLU A 35 0.98 7.89 26.87
CA GLU A 35 0.05 6.77 27.10
C GLU A 35 -1.27 7.05 26.39
N PRO A 36 -1.82 6.06 25.64
CA PRO A 36 -3.10 6.22 24.98
C PRO A 36 -4.22 6.59 25.96
N LYS A 37 -4.92 7.68 25.67
CA LYS A 37 -6.10 8.11 26.44
C LYS A 37 -7.34 7.44 25.88
N LYS A 38 -8.25 7.04 26.74
CA LYS A 38 -9.57 6.50 26.36
C LYS A 38 -10.61 7.61 26.35
N GLY A 39 -11.55 7.51 25.39
CA GLY A 39 -12.70 8.40 25.30
C GLY A 39 -12.66 9.33 24.10
N GLY A 40 -13.77 10.03 23.90
CA GLY A 40 -13.96 11.01 22.85
C GLY A 40 -14.60 10.45 21.57
N HIS A 41 -14.95 11.37 20.69
CA HIS A 41 -15.58 11.11 19.39
C HIS A 41 -14.62 11.54 18.28
N LEU A 42 -14.22 10.60 17.41
CA LEU A 42 -13.32 10.84 16.29
C LEU A 42 -14.13 11.00 15.01
N VAL A 43 -13.93 12.11 14.29
CA VAL A 43 -14.54 12.31 12.96
C VAL A 43 -13.46 12.27 11.89
N VAL A 44 -13.64 11.40 10.90
CA VAL A 44 -12.69 11.18 9.80
C VAL A 44 -13.35 11.57 8.48
N GLY A 45 -12.75 12.46 7.71
CA GLY A 45 -13.22 12.86 6.38
C GLY A 45 -12.42 12.17 5.28
N LEU A 46 -13.05 11.30 4.50
CA LEU A 46 -12.39 10.53 3.43
C LEU A 46 -13.02 10.79 2.07
N ASP A 47 -12.19 10.65 1.04
CA ASP A 47 -12.64 10.67 -0.35
C ASP A 47 -12.98 9.26 -0.88
N ASN A 48 -13.37 9.22 -2.16
CA ASN A 48 -13.67 8.01 -2.92
C ASN A 48 -14.80 7.15 -2.30
N ALA A 49 -15.75 7.81 -1.64
CA ALA A 49 -16.98 7.17 -1.22
C ALA A 49 -18.01 7.16 -2.37
N SER A 50 -18.77 6.09 -2.48
CA SER A 50 -19.78 5.87 -3.51
C SER A 50 -21.11 5.42 -2.90
N THR A 51 -22.22 5.78 -3.52
CA THR A 51 -23.55 5.27 -3.16
C THR A 51 -23.72 3.76 -3.43
N THR A 52 -22.75 3.16 -4.14
CA THR A 52 -22.69 1.71 -4.40
C THR A 52 -21.79 0.95 -3.42
N ASP A 53 -21.18 1.65 -2.44
CA ASP A 53 -20.34 1.02 -1.42
C ASP A 53 -21.10 -0.04 -0.62
N ARG A 54 -20.42 -1.12 -0.28
CA ARG A 54 -20.95 -2.26 0.45
C ARG A 54 -19.98 -2.69 1.55
N LEU A 55 -20.52 -3.28 2.61
CA LEU A 55 -19.67 -3.82 3.68
C LEU A 55 -19.01 -5.15 3.30
N ASP A 56 -19.47 -5.79 2.21
CA ASP A 56 -18.83 -6.97 1.64
C ASP A 56 -17.44 -6.65 1.08
N PRO A 57 -16.35 -7.26 1.59
CA PRO A 57 -14.98 -6.99 1.16
C PRO A 57 -14.70 -7.38 -0.29
N ALA A 58 -15.52 -8.22 -0.94
CA ALA A 58 -15.42 -8.52 -2.36
C ALA A 58 -15.67 -7.29 -3.25
N PHE A 59 -16.24 -6.21 -2.69
CA PHE A 59 -16.54 -4.95 -3.39
C PHE A 59 -15.76 -3.76 -2.85
N TRP A 60 -14.70 -3.97 -2.09
CA TRP A 60 -13.85 -2.86 -1.63
C TRP A 60 -12.80 -2.54 -2.69
N PHE A 61 -12.82 -1.34 -3.22
CA PHE A 61 -11.86 -0.90 -4.25
C PHE A 61 -11.10 0.36 -3.85
N GLU A 62 -11.59 1.12 -2.87
CA GLU A 62 -11.08 2.44 -2.53
C GLU A 62 -10.89 2.64 -1.02
N SER A 63 -10.10 3.66 -0.68
CA SER A 63 -9.71 3.98 0.69
C SER A 63 -10.87 4.16 1.66
N TRP A 64 -12.01 4.65 1.20
CA TRP A 64 -13.23 4.77 2.00
C TRP A 64 -13.61 3.41 2.61
N MET A 65 -13.79 2.38 1.76
CA MET A 65 -14.19 1.07 2.23
C MET A 65 -13.06 0.34 2.98
N TYR A 66 -11.79 0.56 2.62
CA TYR A 66 -10.67 -0.04 3.35
C TYR A 66 -10.62 0.44 4.80
N VAL A 67 -10.80 1.74 5.02
CA VAL A 67 -10.77 2.33 6.37
C VAL A 67 -12.03 2.00 7.16
N THR A 68 -13.22 2.09 6.55
CA THR A 68 -14.50 1.79 7.23
C THR A 68 -14.58 0.30 7.59
N GLY A 69 -14.25 -0.58 6.66
CA GLY A 69 -14.25 -2.03 6.91
C GLY A 69 -13.25 -2.46 7.98
N SER A 70 -12.07 -1.84 8.02
CA SER A 70 -11.06 -2.13 9.06
C SER A 70 -11.49 -1.75 10.48
N GLN A 71 -12.49 -0.88 10.65
CA GLN A 71 -13.07 -0.57 11.96
C GLN A 71 -13.92 -1.72 12.50
N LEU A 72 -14.57 -2.46 11.59
CA LEU A 72 -15.54 -3.52 11.91
C LEU A 72 -14.91 -4.91 11.95
N PHE A 73 -13.89 -5.15 11.15
CA PHE A 73 -13.32 -6.47 10.91
C PHE A 73 -11.82 -6.50 11.14
N ASN A 74 -11.29 -7.68 11.49
CA ASN A 74 -9.85 -7.92 11.49
C ASN A 74 -9.48 -8.99 10.46
N ALA A 75 -8.24 -8.91 9.96
CA ALA A 75 -7.62 -9.92 9.12
C ALA A 75 -6.88 -10.98 9.98
N LEU A 76 -6.35 -12.01 9.33
CA LEU A 76 -5.55 -13.06 9.99
C LEU A 76 -4.19 -12.53 10.45
N VAL A 77 -3.58 -11.69 9.64
CA VAL A 77 -2.27 -11.05 9.88
C VAL A 77 -2.35 -9.59 9.47
N GLU A 78 -1.45 -8.76 9.99
CA GLU A 78 -1.34 -7.34 9.67
C GLU A 78 0.07 -7.00 9.23
N VAL A 79 0.24 -5.81 8.60
CA VAL A 79 1.53 -5.19 8.35
C VAL A 79 1.77 -4.14 9.44
N ASP A 80 2.90 -4.19 10.13
CA ASP A 80 3.27 -3.21 11.14
C ASP A 80 3.95 -1.96 10.56
N ASP A 81 4.38 -1.05 11.42
CA ASP A 81 5.05 0.20 11.04
C ASP A 81 6.48 0.01 10.51
N THR A 82 7.02 -1.21 10.57
CA THR A 82 8.29 -1.59 9.94
C THR A 82 8.11 -2.27 8.58
N GLY A 83 6.88 -2.61 8.21
CA GLY A 83 6.54 -3.40 7.03
C GLY A 83 6.59 -4.91 7.26
N ALA A 84 6.76 -5.37 8.51
CA ALA A 84 6.76 -6.78 8.85
C ALA A 84 5.33 -7.34 8.98
N ILE A 85 5.17 -8.61 8.60
CA ILE A 85 3.92 -9.34 8.84
C ILE A 85 3.85 -9.77 10.30
N VAL A 86 2.81 -9.32 10.98
CA VAL A 86 2.60 -9.58 12.42
C VAL A 86 1.28 -10.30 12.68
N PRO A 87 1.20 -11.07 13.79
CA PRO A 87 -0.03 -11.75 14.19
C PRO A 87 -1.21 -10.80 14.41
N SER A 88 -2.40 -11.23 13.93
CA SER A 88 -3.68 -10.63 14.26
C SER A 88 -4.64 -11.74 14.73
N LEU A 89 -5.66 -12.12 13.97
CA LEU A 89 -6.53 -13.25 14.35
C LEU A 89 -5.81 -14.62 14.24
N ALA A 90 -4.80 -14.76 13.39
CA ALA A 90 -3.84 -15.85 13.48
C ALA A 90 -2.73 -15.43 14.46
N GLU A 91 -2.59 -16.14 15.59
CA GLU A 91 -1.55 -15.85 16.58
C GLU A 91 -0.17 -16.39 16.18
N SER A 92 -0.15 -17.39 15.32
CA SER A 92 1.08 -17.96 14.74
C SER A 92 0.76 -18.76 13.48
N TRP A 93 1.80 -19.05 12.71
CA TRP A 93 1.71 -19.90 11.52
C TRP A 93 3.01 -20.64 11.28
N SER A 94 2.91 -21.72 10.52
CA SER A 94 4.05 -22.47 10.02
C SER A 94 3.82 -22.89 8.57
N SER A 95 4.90 -23.15 7.85
CA SER A 95 4.82 -23.71 6.51
C SER A 95 5.65 -24.96 6.37
N ALA A 96 5.23 -25.85 5.48
CA ALA A 96 5.94 -27.06 5.10
C ALA A 96 5.99 -27.18 3.56
N ASP A 97 6.76 -28.13 3.07
CA ASP A 97 6.88 -28.44 1.65
C ASP A 97 7.24 -27.22 0.79
N GLY A 98 8.22 -26.41 1.28
CA GLY A 98 8.69 -25.20 0.59
C GLY A 98 7.64 -24.10 0.47
N GLY A 99 6.70 -24.01 1.41
CA GLY A 99 5.60 -23.05 1.36
C GLY A 99 4.36 -23.54 0.61
N ARG A 100 4.26 -24.85 0.33
CA ARG A 100 3.05 -25.43 -0.28
C ARG A 100 1.96 -25.69 0.74
N LYS A 101 2.30 -26.06 1.96
CA LYS A 101 1.36 -26.30 3.04
C LYS A 101 1.55 -25.29 4.16
N TRP A 102 0.46 -24.66 4.56
CA TRP A 102 0.42 -23.67 5.64
C TRP A 102 -0.52 -24.14 6.74
N VAL A 103 -0.12 -23.94 7.98
CA VAL A 103 -0.95 -24.16 9.16
C VAL A 103 -0.99 -22.87 9.96
N LEU A 104 -2.20 -22.37 10.20
CA LEU A 104 -2.46 -21.15 10.95
C LEU A 104 -3.13 -21.50 12.27
N ASN A 105 -2.57 -21.05 13.38
CA ASN A 105 -3.18 -21.17 14.70
C ASN A 105 -4.04 -19.94 14.96
N ILE A 106 -5.34 -20.14 15.13
CA ILE A 106 -6.32 -19.08 15.32
C ILE A 106 -6.40 -18.71 16.80
N ARG A 107 -6.36 -17.41 17.06
CA ARG A 107 -6.38 -16.85 18.42
C ARG A 107 -7.62 -17.27 19.18
N LYS A 108 -7.39 -17.79 20.41
CA LYS A 108 -8.46 -18.17 21.34
C LYS A 108 -9.00 -16.95 22.09
N GLY A 109 -10.25 -17.02 22.52
CA GLY A 109 -10.87 -15.98 23.34
C GLY A 109 -11.29 -14.73 22.56
N VAL A 110 -11.18 -14.72 21.24
CA VAL A 110 -11.74 -13.65 20.39
C VAL A 110 -13.23 -13.84 20.24
N GLN A 111 -14.00 -12.75 20.42
CA GLN A 111 -15.44 -12.74 20.21
C GLN A 111 -15.81 -11.84 19.03
N PHE A 112 -16.80 -12.28 18.28
CA PHE A 112 -17.50 -11.43 17.32
C PHE A 112 -18.36 -10.39 18.04
N HIS A 113 -18.83 -9.38 17.30
CA HIS A 113 -19.67 -8.30 17.85
C HIS A 113 -20.99 -8.80 18.46
N ASP A 114 -21.47 -9.98 18.09
CA ASP A 114 -22.67 -10.63 18.62
C ASP A 114 -22.38 -11.59 19.78
N GLY A 115 -21.12 -11.69 20.22
CA GLY A 115 -20.70 -12.52 21.35
C GLY A 115 -20.32 -13.96 21.02
N ARG A 116 -20.49 -14.43 19.76
CA ARG A 116 -19.98 -15.74 19.32
C ARG A 116 -18.45 -15.77 19.37
N SER A 117 -17.90 -16.93 19.71
CA SER A 117 -16.44 -17.13 19.70
C SER A 117 -15.93 -17.38 18.30
N LEU A 118 -14.76 -16.80 17.98
CA LEU A 118 -14.03 -17.07 16.74
C LEU A 118 -13.51 -18.51 16.70
N SER A 119 -13.67 -19.16 15.58
CA SER A 119 -13.17 -20.50 15.29
C SER A 119 -12.49 -20.58 13.90
N ALA A 120 -11.84 -21.70 13.63
CA ALA A 120 -11.26 -21.98 12.31
C ALA A 120 -12.32 -22.06 11.19
N LYS A 121 -13.57 -22.40 11.51
CA LYS A 121 -14.67 -22.47 10.52
C LYS A 121 -15.02 -21.08 9.97
N ASP A 122 -15.00 -20.05 10.81
CA ASP A 122 -15.24 -18.66 10.41
C ASP A 122 -14.19 -18.18 9.41
N VAL A 123 -12.93 -18.58 9.63
CA VAL A 123 -11.82 -18.29 8.72
C VAL A 123 -12.02 -18.97 7.37
N VAL A 124 -12.36 -20.26 7.39
CA VAL A 124 -12.62 -21.04 6.16
C VAL A 124 -13.80 -20.44 5.39
N TRP A 125 -14.89 -20.09 6.09
CA TRP A 125 -16.06 -19.42 5.51
C TRP A 125 -15.66 -18.11 4.81
N SER A 126 -14.97 -17.23 5.53
CA SER A 126 -14.60 -15.90 5.04
C SER A 126 -13.65 -15.95 3.85
N LEU A 127 -12.66 -16.84 3.87
CA LEU A 127 -11.73 -16.98 2.73
C LEU A 127 -12.40 -17.63 1.52
N ASN A 128 -13.32 -18.58 1.71
CA ASN A 128 -14.07 -19.19 0.60
C ASN A 128 -15.01 -18.19 -0.09
N HIS A 129 -15.50 -17.15 0.60
CA HIS A 129 -16.28 -16.08 -0.01
C HIS A 129 -15.51 -15.41 -1.18
N HIS A 130 -14.19 -15.26 -1.06
CA HIS A 130 -13.37 -14.71 -2.14
C HIS A 130 -13.04 -15.73 -3.24
N ARG A 131 -13.15 -17.03 -2.96
CA ARG A 131 -12.83 -18.13 -3.90
C ARG A 131 -14.00 -18.59 -4.74
N ASP A 132 -15.21 -18.22 -4.38
CA ASP A 132 -16.40 -18.59 -5.14
C ASP A 132 -16.24 -18.23 -6.62
N GLU A 133 -16.69 -19.10 -7.53
CA GLU A 133 -16.59 -18.88 -8.97
C GLU A 133 -17.23 -17.57 -9.41
N LYS A 134 -18.32 -17.19 -8.77
CA LYS A 134 -19.08 -15.95 -9.03
C LYS A 134 -18.54 -14.74 -8.28
N SER A 135 -17.51 -14.92 -7.42
CA SER A 135 -16.96 -13.82 -6.65
C SER A 135 -16.29 -12.78 -7.55
N SER A 136 -16.67 -11.52 -7.36
CA SER A 136 -16.05 -10.35 -8.00
C SER A 136 -14.84 -9.82 -7.20
N SER A 137 -14.38 -10.56 -6.20
CA SER A 137 -13.31 -10.13 -5.31
C SER A 137 -12.01 -9.81 -6.07
N PRO A 138 -11.44 -8.61 -5.90
CA PRO A 138 -10.18 -8.24 -6.55
C PRO A 138 -8.99 -9.07 -6.06
N VAL A 139 -9.11 -9.73 -4.91
CA VAL A 139 -8.05 -10.57 -4.33
C VAL A 139 -8.26 -12.07 -4.56
N LYS A 140 -9.25 -12.44 -5.37
CA LYS A 140 -9.51 -13.84 -5.77
C LYS A 140 -8.24 -14.50 -6.32
N VAL A 141 -7.47 -13.79 -7.13
CA VAL A 141 -6.21 -14.25 -7.73
C VAL A 141 -5.18 -14.75 -6.70
N TYR A 142 -5.18 -14.23 -5.48
CA TYR A 142 -4.27 -14.69 -4.42
C TYR A 142 -4.65 -16.04 -3.84
N LEU A 143 -5.93 -16.42 -3.95
CA LEU A 143 -6.45 -17.69 -3.46
C LEU A 143 -6.68 -18.72 -4.57
N GLU A 144 -6.53 -18.38 -5.84
CA GLU A 144 -6.61 -19.35 -6.97
C GLU A 144 -5.67 -20.55 -6.80
N PRO A 145 -4.41 -20.39 -6.31
CA PRO A 145 -3.53 -21.52 -6.09
C PRO A 145 -3.94 -22.44 -4.94
N VAL A 146 -4.95 -22.08 -4.13
CA VAL A 146 -5.38 -22.87 -2.97
C VAL A 146 -6.18 -24.08 -3.43
N THR A 147 -5.63 -25.27 -3.23
CA THR A 147 -6.27 -26.56 -3.57
C THR A 147 -7.05 -27.16 -2.42
N ASP A 148 -6.66 -26.88 -1.16
CA ASP A 148 -7.36 -27.32 0.03
C ASP A 148 -7.36 -26.20 1.07
N LEU A 149 -8.52 -25.92 1.66
CA LEU A 149 -8.71 -24.97 2.74
C LEU A 149 -9.72 -25.57 3.73
N ARG A 150 -9.24 -25.92 4.92
CA ARG A 150 -10.08 -26.58 5.91
C ARG A 150 -9.74 -26.18 7.34
N ALA A 151 -10.74 -26.25 8.21
CA ALA A 151 -10.55 -26.26 9.65
C ALA A 151 -10.03 -27.64 10.05
N SER A 152 -8.75 -27.73 10.40
CA SER A 152 -8.11 -29.00 10.83
C SER A 152 -8.32 -29.26 12.33
N ALA A 153 -8.60 -28.21 13.11
CA ALA A 153 -9.08 -28.26 14.50
C ALA A 153 -9.94 -27.03 14.77
N GLU A 154 -10.49 -26.90 15.98
CA GLU A 154 -11.35 -25.76 16.39
C GLU A 154 -10.66 -24.40 16.18
N HIS A 155 -9.36 -24.34 16.43
CA HIS A 155 -8.53 -23.14 16.28
C HIS A 155 -7.34 -23.37 15.35
N GLU A 156 -7.46 -24.23 14.36
CA GLU A 156 -6.40 -24.49 13.39
C GLU A 156 -6.96 -24.55 11.98
N VAL A 157 -6.35 -23.80 11.07
CA VAL A 157 -6.67 -23.81 9.64
C VAL A 157 -5.47 -24.36 8.87
N THR A 158 -5.72 -25.36 8.03
CA THR A 158 -4.74 -25.85 7.07
C THR A 158 -5.08 -25.34 5.68
N ILE A 159 -4.07 -24.82 4.98
CA ILE A 159 -4.16 -24.34 3.59
C ILE A 159 -3.10 -25.06 2.77
N THR A 160 -3.52 -25.65 1.63
CA THR A 160 -2.59 -26.31 0.70
C THR A 160 -2.64 -25.59 -0.65
N LEU A 161 -1.48 -25.33 -1.23
CA LEU A 161 -1.31 -24.67 -2.51
C LEU A 161 -0.93 -25.67 -3.61
N ALA A 162 -1.32 -25.41 -4.84
CA ALA A 162 -0.90 -26.18 -6.02
C ALA A 162 0.62 -26.07 -6.26
N ASP A 163 1.15 -24.87 -6.16
CA ASP A 163 2.58 -24.53 -6.25
C ASP A 163 3.07 -23.91 -4.93
N PRO A 164 4.36 -24.09 -4.56
CA PRO A 164 4.92 -23.45 -3.38
C PRO A 164 4.84 -21.93 -3.45
N ASN A 165 4.48 -21.27 -2.33
CA ASN A 165 4.59 -19.84 -2.15
C ASN A 165 5.03 -19.52 -0.72
N VAL A 166 6.29 -19.14 -0.55
CA VAL A 166 6.87 -18.85 0.77
C VAL A 166 6.44 -17.50 1.35
N GLU A 167 5.79 -16.66 0.54
CA GLU A 167 5.24 -15.37 0.94
C GLU A 167 3.70 -15.40 1.09
N PHE A 168 3.08 -16.58 0.98
CA PHE A 168 1.61 -16.70 0.99
C PHE A 168 0.96 -16.06 2.21
N ILE A 169 1.56 -16.18 3.39
CA ILE A 169 1.03 -15.56 4.61
C ILE A 169 0.91 -14.04 4.49
N ALA A 170 1.83 -13.40 3.80
CA ALA A 170 1.80 -11.95 3.60
C ALA A 170 0.63 -11.52 2.70
N LEU A 171 0.18 -12.37 1.76
CA LEU A 171 -1.00 -12.09 0.96
C LEU A 171 -2.27 -12.00 1.81
N LEU A 172 -2.33 -12.76 2.92
CA LEU A 172 -3.46 -12.76 3.84
C LEU A 172 -3.55 -11.48 4.70
N SER A 173 -2.60 -10.54 4.59
CA SER A 173 -2.71 -9.20 5.15
C SER A 173 -3.48 -8.21 4.27
N ALA A 174 -3.86 -8.61 3.05
CA ALA A 174 -4.67 -7.77 2.18
C ALA A 174 -5.98 -7.39 2.89
N VAL A 175 -6.34 -6.11 2.81
CA VAL A 175 -7.47 -5.51 3.54
C VAL A 175 -8.82 -6.22 3.31
N HIS A 176 -8.92 -6.98 2.23
CA HIS A 176 -10.12 -7.74 1.87
C HIS A 176 -10.27 -9.06 2.66
N PHE A 177 -9.16 -9.66 3.13
CA PHE A 177 -9.20 -10.95 3.83
C PHE A 177 -9.56 -10.81 5.31
N VAL A 178 -10.63 -10.06 5.55
CA VAL A 178 -11.22 -9.90 6.87
C VAL A 178 -12.16 -11.05 7.20
N ILE A 179 -12.36 -11.29 8.50
CA ILE A 179 -13.11 -12.44 8.99
C ILE A 179 -14.47 -12.01 9.54
N THR A 180 -15.53 -12.66 9.07
CA THR A 180 -16.88 -12.62 9.63
C THR A 180 -17.26 -13.98 10.22
N ALA A 181 -18.32 -14.03 11.01
CA ALA A 181 -18.82 -15.29 11.59
C ALA A 181 -19.38 -16.22 10.49
N GLU A 182 -19.19 -17.52 10.66
CA GLU A 182 -19.66 -18.54 9.73
C GLU A 182 -21.16 -18.39 9.43
N ASN A 183 -21.53 -18.50 8.15
CA ASN A 183 -22.89 -18.33 7.63
C ASN A 183 -23.50 -16.93 7.79
N GLU A 184 -22.67 -15.93 8.11
CA GLU A 184 -23.15 -14.54 8.17
C GLU A 184 -22.62 -13.72 6.97
N PRO A 185 -23.51 -13.01 6.27
CA PRO A 185 -23.08 -12.09 5.22
C PRO A 185 -22.35 -10.91 5.83
N PHE A 186 -21.34 -10.41 5.14
CA PHE A 186 -20.53 -9.27 5.60
C PHE A 186 -21.35 -8.00 5.82
N GLU A 187 -22.47 -7.83 5.13
CA GLU A 187 -23.39 -6.70 5.27
C GLU A 187 -24.00 -6.57 6.67
N LYS A 188 -24.03 -7.65 7.46
CA LYS A 188 -24.44 -7.61 8.86
C LYS A 188 -23.39 -7.02 9.80
N ALA A 189 -22.18 -6.80 9.31
CA ALA A 189 -21.05 -6.23 10.06
C ALA A 189 -20.70 -6.99 11.36
N ILE A 190 -20.91 -8.31 11.38
CA ILE A 190 -20.58 -9.16 12.53
C ILE A 190 -19.11 -9.55 12.43
N GLY A 191 -18.24 -8.61 12.79
CA GLY A 191 -16.79 -8.75 12.80
C GLY A 191 -16.20 -8.88 14.19
N THR A 192 -14.87 -8.85 14.25
CA THR A 192 -14.08 -8.89 15.50
C THR A 192 -13.39 -7.55 15.79
N GLY A 193 -13.71 -6.50 15.00
CA GLY A 193 -13.04 -5.21 15.00
C GLY A 193 -13.19 -4.43 16.30
N ALA A 194 -12.39 -3.36 16.42
CA ALA A 194 -12.38 -2.50 17.58
C ALA A 194 -13.66 -1.67 17.76
N PHE A 195 -14.50 -1.64 16.73
CA PHE A 195 -15.76 -0.90 16.74
C PHE A 195 -16.92 -1.74 16.22
N ILE A 196 -18.12 -1.44 16.70
CA ILE A 196 -19.40 -2.08 16.35
C ILE A 196 -20.21 -1.08 15.54
N LEU A 197 -20.80 -1.54 14.44
CA LEU A 197 -21.61 -0.72 13.55
C LEU A 197 -22.87 -0.19 14.26
N GLU A 198 -23.14 1.10 14.12
CA GLU A 198 -24.40 1.74 14.52
C GLU A 198 -25.20 2.20 13.30
N ASN A 199 -24.53 2.79 12.30
CA ASN A 199 -25.18 3.25 11.09
C ASN A 199 -24.21 3.21 9.91
N PHE A 200 -24.66 2.74 8.76
CA PHE A 200 -23.94 2.81 7.49
C PHE A 200 -24.85 3.36 6.41
N GLN A 201 -24.43 4.47 5.81
CA GLN A 201 -25.10 5.10 4.67
C GLN A 201 -24.07 5.20 3.53
N PRO A 202 -24.13 4.29 2.52
CA PRO A 202 -23.18 4.26 1.41
C PRO A 202 -23.04 5.65 0.74
N GLY A 203 -21.79 6.06 0.49
CA GLY A 203 -21.50 7.35 -0.12
C GLY A 203 -21.78 8.58 0.76
N VAL A 204 -22.17 8.39 2.03
CA VAL A 204 -22.52 9.49 2.95
C VAL A 204 -21.70 9.41 4.23
N ARG A 205 -21.90 8.35 5.04
CA ARG A 205 -21.22 8.19 6.32
C ARG A 205 -21.28 6.79 6.89
N MET A 206 -20.37 6.50 7.82
CA MET A 206 -20.45 5.37 8.74
C MET A 206 -20.26 5.86 10.17
N LEU A 207 -21.13 5.41 11.07
CA LEU A 207 -21.03 5.65 12.51
C LEU A 207 -20.84 4.32 13.24
N VAL A 208 -19.81 4.27 14.09
CA VAL A 208 -19.49 3.10 14.90
C VAL A 208 -19.21 3.49 16.35
N LYS A 209 -19.48 2.59 17.29
CA LYS A 209 -19.12 2.71 18.71
C LYS A 209 -18.04 1.71 19.08
N ARG A 210 -17.28 2.03 20.12
CA ARG A 210 -16.22 1.15 20.66
C ARG A 210 -16.79 -0.22 21.05
N ASN A 211 -16.09 -1.27 20.63
CA ASN A 211 -16.31 -2.63 21.09
C ASN A 211 -15.68 -2.82 22.50
N PRO A 212 -16.47 -2.95 23.58
CA PRO A 212 -15.93 -3.12 24.92
C PRO A 212 -15.21 -4.46 25.12
N ASN A 213 -15.51 -5.45 24.26
CA ASN A 213 -14.97 -6.81 24.33
C ASN A 213 -13.89 -7.06 23.26
N HIS A 214 -13.29 -5.98 22.71
CA HIS A 214 -12.25 -6.16 21.69
C HIS A 214 -11.06 -6.93 22.26
N TRP A 215 -10.62 -7.95 21.53
CA TRP A 215 -9.57 -8.88 21.94
C TRP A 215 -8.19 -8.23 22.15
N ASN A 216 -7.93 -7.08 21.50
CA ASN A 216 -6.67 -6.35 21.64
C ASN A 216 -6.88 -5.06 22.46
N PRO A 217 -6.43 -5.01 23.72
CA PRO A 217 -6.65 -3.86 24.60
C PRO A 217 -5.87 -2.60 24.19
N SER A 218 -4.87 -2.74 23.29
CA SER A 218 -4.09 -1.61 22.76
C SER A 218 -4.74 -0.93 21.55
N ARG A 219 -5.98 -1.25 21.25
CA ARG A 219 -6.76 -0.70 20.13
C ARG A 219 -8.11 -0.16 20.61
N GLY A 220 -8.74 0.68 19.78
CA GLY A 220 -10.08 1.20 20.08
C GLY A 220 -10.08 2.16 21.28
N HIS A 221 -9.31 3.23 21.18
CA HIS A 221 -9.15 4.18 22.29
C HIS A 221 -10.31 5.17 22.41
N VAL A 222 -10.90 5.60 21.27
CA VAL A 222 -12.04 6.53 21.25
C VAL A 222 -13.36 5.80 21.50
N ASP A 223 -14.39 6.53 21.99
CA ASP A 223 -15.70 5.93 22.30
C ASP A 223 -16.52 5.65 21.04
N SER A 224 -16.35 6.50 20.01
CA SER A 224 -17.04 6.37 18.73
C SER A 224 -16.24 6.99 17.60
N VAL A 225 -16.52 6.53 16.38
CA VAL A 225 -15.93 7.07 15.15
C VAL A 225 -17.05 7.37 14.16
N GLU A 226 -17.04 8.57 13.61
CA GLU A 226 -17.84 8.93 12.45
C GLU A 226 -16.91 9.11 11.25
N THR A 227 -17.11 8.32 10.20
CA THR A 227 -16.38 8.46 8.94
C THR A 227 -17.30 9.09 7.92
N LEU A 228 -16.97 10.30 7.47
CA LEU A 228 -17.74 11.11 6.55
C LEU A 228 -17.21 10.99 5.12
N ALA A 229 -18.09 10.79 4.16
CA ALA A 229 -17.79 10.87 2.74
C ALA A 229 -17.57 12.32 2.33
N MET A 230 -16.37 12.66 1.95
CA MET A 230 -15.99 14.03 1.57
C MET A 230 -15.14 14.00 0.29
N ASN A 231 -15.79 13.76 -0.86
CA ASN A 231 -15.09 13.59 -2.13
C ASN A 231 -14.40 14.88 -2.64
N ASP A 232 -14.91 16.05 -2.27
CA ASP A 232 -14.26 17.33 -2.62
C ASP A 232 -13.07 17.62 -1.70
N SER A 233 -11.88 17.74 -2.30
CA SER A 233 -10.62 17.99 -1.58
C SER A 233 -10.62 19.32 -0.81
N THR A 234 -11.25 20.36 -1.35
CA THR A 234 -11.30 21.68 -0.70
C THR A 234 -12.20 21.64 0.54
N ALA A 235 -13.35 20.98 0.42
CA ALA A 235 -14.27 20.78 1.55
C ALA A 235 -13.61 19.95 2.66
N ARG A 236 -12.86 18.87 2.32
CA ARG A 236 -12.11 18.07 3.31
C ARG A 236 -11.12 18.92 4.10
N VAL A 237 -10.31 19.72 3.40
CA VAL A 237 -9.32 20.60 4.05
C VAL A 237 -10.01 21.67 4.89
N ALA A 238 -11.09 22.27 4.42
CA ALA A 238 -11.86 23.26 5.19
C ALA A 238 -12.43 22.64 6.48
N ALA A 239 -12.94 21.41 6.41
CA ALA A 239 -13.45 20.67 7.57
C ALA A 239 -12.34 20.35 8.59
N LEU A 240 -11.13 20.00 8.14
CA LEU A 240 -9.99 19.80 9.03
C LEU A 240 -9.56 21.11 9.70
N VAL A 241 -9.48 22.19 8.95
CA VAL A 241 -9.07 23.51 9.47
C VAL A 241 -10.08 24.03 10.51
N SER A 242 -11.38 23.88 10.26
CA SER A 242 -12.44 24.26 11.21
C SER A 242 -12.51 23.36 12.44
N GLY A 243 -11.91 22.14 12.39
CA GLY A 243 -12.01 21.14 13.45
C GLY A 243 -13.27 20.27 13.37
N SER A 244 -14.06 20.38 12.30
CA SER A 244 -15.24 19.52 12.07
C SER A 244 -14.85 18.07 11.81
N VAL A 245 -13.64 17.83 11.29
CA VAL A 245 -13.00 16.50 11.20
C VAL A 245 -11.60 16.54 11.80
N GLN A 246 -11.12 15.41 12.29
CA GLN A 246 -9.80 15.29 12.91
C GLN A 246 -8.75 14.62 12.02
N ILE A 247 -9.17 13.83 11.04
CA ILE A 247 -8.29 13.15 10.08
C ILE A 247 -8.87 13.32 8.68
N ILE A 248 -8.01 13.61 7.71
CA ILE A 248 -8.37 13.57 6.27
C ILE A 248 -7.31 12.82 5.48
N ASN A 249 -7.71 12.20 4.37
CA ASN A 249 -6.80 11.59 3.40
C ASN A 249 -6.62 12.48 2.15
N ARG A 250 -5.69 12.08 1.28
CA ARG A 250 -5.43 12.63 -0.07
C ARG A 250 -5.38 14.17 -0.10
N VAL A 251 -4.52 14.71 0.77
CA VAL A 251 -4.21 16.15 0.76
C VAL A 251 -3.54 16.51 -0.56
N ASN A 252 -4.06 17.55 -1.23
CA ASN A 252 -3.46 18.03 -2.47
C ASN A 252 -2.05 18.59 -2.20
N PRO A 253 -0.99 18.11 -2.88
CA PRO A 253 0.38 18.59 -2.68
C PRO A 253 0.55 20.10 -2.81
N ARG A 254 -0.24 20.76 -3.69
CA ARG A 254 -0.17 22.23 -3.92
C ARG A 254 -0.51 23.08 -2.69
N ILE A 255 -1.25 22.51 -1.73
CA ILE A 255 -1.65 23.25 -0.51
C ILE A 255 -0.85 22.87 0.73
N VAL A 256 0.04 21.89 0.64
CA VAL A 256 0.81 21.38 1.78
C VAL A 256 1.58 22.49 2.48
N GLY A 257 2.29 23.34 1.74
CA GLY A 257 3.04 24.44 2.32
C GLY A 257 2.19 25.46 3.10
N ARG A 258 0.87 25.50 2.88
CA ARG A 258 -0.09 26.25 3.68
C ARG A 258 -0.50 25.49 4.94
N ILE A 259 -0.74 24.19 4.82
CA ILE A 259 -1.16 23.32 5.92
C ILE A 259 -0.05 23.23 6.98
N GLU A 260 1.21 23.06 6.57
CA GLU A 260 2.38 22.95 7.46
C GLU A 260 2.61 24.20 8.32
N LYS A 261 2.11 25.36 7.90
CA LYS A 261 2.16 26.60 8.68
C LYS A 261 1.08 26.70 9.76
N MET A 262 0.17 25.74 9.85
CA MET A 262 -0.93 25.73 10.81
C MET A 262 -0.57 24.88 12.04
N PRO A 263 -0.30 25.46 13.23
CA PRO A 263 0.13 24.70 14.42
C PRO A 263 -0.88 23.66 14.88
N SER A 264 -2.15 23.84 14.53
CA SER A 264 -3.25 22.92 14.89
C SER A 264 -3.37 21.72 13.96
N ILE A 265 -2.54 21.60 12.92
CA ILE A 265 -2.59 20.53 11.93
C ILE A 265 -1.22 19.90 11.79
N GLN A 266 -1.20 18.59 11.64
CA GLN A 266 -0.01 17.80 11.35
C GLN A 266 -0.20 17.12 9.98
N LEU A 267 0.76 17.33 9.07
CA LEU A 267 0.84 16.59 7.82
C LEU A 267 1.39 15.19 8.10
N ILE A 268 0.75 14.19 7.53
CA ILE A 268 1.20 12.79 7.53
C ILE A 268 1.64 12.45 6.11
N ARG A 269 2.84 11.93 5.98
CA ARG A 269 3.43 11.55 4.71
C ARG A 269 3.80 10.07 4.74
N ASP A 270 3.05 9.26 4.00
CA ASP A 270 3.36 7.86 3.76
C ASP A 270 4.14 7.76 2.44
N LYS A 271 5.46 7.61 2.54
CA LYS A 271 6.37 7.67 1.39
C LYS A 271 6.14 6.51 0.43
N ASP A 272 6.29 6.81 -0.87
CA ASP A 272 6.30 5.82 -1.95
C ASP A 272 5.13 4.83 -1.85
N SER A 273 3.92 5.33 -1.61
CA SER A 273 2.73 4.51 -1.38
C SER A 273 1.97 4.16 -2.65
N GLN A 274 2.24 4.85 -3.76
CA GLN A 274 1.61 4.64 -5.06
C GLN A 274 2.65 4.76 -6.16
N ILE A 275 2.45 4.01 -7.26
CA ILE A 275 3.08 4.28 -8.55
C ILE A 275 2.05 4.94 -9.46
N PHE A 276 2.46 5.99 -10.17
CA PHE A 276 1.71 6.48 -11.31
C PHE A 276 2.23 5.78 -12.54
N THR A 277 1.33 5.32 -13.39
CA THR A 277 1.67 4.52 -14.54
C THR A 277 1.08 5.11 -15.82
N LEU A 278 1.77 4.89 -16.92
CA LEU A 278 1.34 5.22 -18.26
C LEU A 278 1.45 3.93 -19.08
N PRO A 279 0.46 3.02 -18.96
CA PRO A 279 0.48 1.75 -19.70
C PRO A 279 0.24 1.95 -21.18
N GLY A 280 1.13 1.35 -21.98
CA GLY A 280 0.97 1.22 -23.42
C GLY A 280 0.68 -0.24 -23.79
N LEU A 281 -0.34 -0.50 -24.63
CA LEU A 281 -0.68 -1.87 -25.02
C LEU A 281 0.42 -2.46 -25.92
N ALA A 282 1.18 -3.44 -25.40
CA ALA A 282 2.32 -4.07 -26.05
C ALA A 282 2.00 -4.80 -27.38
N ASN A 283 0.74 -4.98 -27.70
CA ASN A 283 0.27 -5.55 -28.96
C ASN A 283 -0.18 -4.50 -29.99
N VAL A 284 0.06 -3.21 -29.71
CA VAL A 284 -0.31 -2.08 -30.56
C VAL A 284 0.92 -1.18 -30.77
N ALA A 285 1.17 -0.76 -32.01
CA ALA A 285 2.25 0.18 -32.31
C ALA A 285 2.02 1.55 -31.63
N PRO A 286 3.08 2.19 -31.11
CA PRO A 286 4.49 1.82 -31.16
C PRO A 286 4.96 0.88 -30.02
N PHE A 287 4.07 0.43 -29.14
CA PHE A 287 4.41 -0.36 -27.95
C PHE A 287 4.74 -1.83 -28.27
N ASP A 288 4.39 -2.34 -29.45
CA ASP A 288 4.78 -3.67 -29.96
C ASP A 288 6.28 -3.77 -30.24
N SER A 289 6.96 -2.65 -30.43
CA SER A 289 8.39 -2.54 -30.66
C SER A 289 9.14 -2.17 -29.37
N LEU A 290 10.27 -2.84 -29.08
CA LEU A 290 11.15 -2.45 -27.97
C LEU A 290 11.66 -1.01 -28.13
N ASP A 291 12.03 -0.62 -29.35
CA ASP A 291 12.50 0.74 -29.64
C ASP A 291 11.39 1.77 -29.39
N GLY A 292 10.13 1.48 -29.72
CA GLY A 292 9.00 2.34 -29.40
C GLY A 292 8.82 2.53 -27.89
N ARG A 293 8.91 1.46 -27.12
CA ARG A 293 8.86 1.52 -25.65
C ARG A 293 10.02 2.32 -25.07
N LEU A 294 11.26 2.07 -25.53
CA LEU A 294 12.44 2.80 -25.06
C LEU A 294 12.38 4.29 -25.40
N ALA A 295 11.92 4.64 -26.61
CA ALA A 295 11.72 6.03 -27.00
C ALA A 295 10.84 6.78 -25.99
N LEU A 296 9.70 6.19 -25.65
CA LEU A 296 8.75 6.78 -24.72
C LEU A 296 9.28 6.85 -23.28
N LYS A 297 10.01 5.82 -22.83
CA LYS A 297 10.64 5.79 -21.50
C LYS A 297 11.75 6.84 -21.35
N TYR A 298 12.55 7.10 -22.39
CA TYR A 298 13.56 8.17 -22.39
C TYR A 298 12.97 9.57 -22.54
N ALA A 299 11.77 9.71 -23.10
CA ALA A 299 11.12 10.99 -23.34
C ALA A 299 10.43 11.58 -22.09
N VAL A 300 10.36 10.86 -20.98
CA VAL A 300 9.72 11.33 -19.74
C VAL A 300 10.70 12.09 -18.86
N ASP A 301 10.43 13.37 -18.58
CA ASP A 301 11.13 14.15 -17.56
C ASP A 301 10.48 13.87 -16.19
N ARG A 302 10.98 12.83 -15.52
CA ARG A 302 10.45 12.30 -14.26
C ARG A 302 10.54 13.31 -13.12
N GLN A 303 11.67 14.05 -13.05
CA GLN A 303 11.86 15.05 -12.00
C GLN A 303 10.86 16.20 -12.15
N GLN A 304 10.65 16.67 -13.38
CA GLN A 304 9.68 17.72 -13.65
C GLN A 304 8.25 17.31 -13.23
N LEU A 305 7.88 16.06 -13.43
CA LEU A 305 6.58 15.54 -12.97
C LEU A 305 6.46 15.60 -11.44
N ILE A 306 7.49 15.17 -10.72
CA ILE A 306 7.51 15.21 -9.25
C ILE A 306 7.39 16.65 -8.75
N ASP A 307 8.21 17.55 -9.28
CA ASP A 307 8.25 18.93 -8.81
C ASP A 307 6.94 19.67 -9.10
N THR A 308 6.35 19.45 -10.28
CA THR A 308 5.18 20.21 -10.73
C THR A 308 3.86 19.60 -10.28
N VAL A 309 3.70 18.27 -10.43
CA VAL A 309 2.43 17.58 -10.13
C VAL A 309 2.34 17.23 -8.64
N LEU A 310 3.45 16.73 -8.07
CA LEU A 310 3.48 16.26 -6.69
C LEU A 310 4.06 17.30 -5.70
N GLY A 311 4.52 18.47 -6.16
CA GLY A 311 5.13 19.48 -5.28
C GLY A 311 6.33 18.96 -4.48
N GLY A 312 7.06 17.96 -5.03
CA GLY A 312 8.19 17.31 -4.36
C GLY A 312 7.80 16.12 -3.45
N TYR A 313 6.52 15.75 -3.38
CA TYR A 313 6.06 14.63 -2.55
C TYR A 313 6.03 13.32 -3.35
N GLY A 314 7.20 12.80 -3.62
CA GLY A 314 7.43 11.56 -4.35
C GLY A 314 8.90 11.32 -4.62
N SER A 315 9.20 10.22 -5.27
CA SER A 315 10.54 9.86 -5.73
C SER A 315 10.52 9.41 -7.20
N VAL A 316 11.68 9.49 -7.85
CA VAL A 316 11.80 9.13 -9.26
C VAL A 316 11.61 7.63 -9.44
N GLY A 317 10.67 7.25 -10.29
CA GLY A 317 10.47 5.89 -10.77
C GLY A 317 11.50 5.53 -11.84
N ASN A 318 11.72 4.24 -12.02
CA ASN A 318 12.60 3.71 -13.06
C ASN A 318 11.89 2.66 -13.91
N ASP A 319 10.60 2.88 -14.20
CA ASP A 319 9.75 1.91 -14.87
C ASP A 319 9.68 0.57 -14.09
N ASN A 320 9.92 0.64 -12.78
CA ASN A 320 9.97 -0.47 -11.86
C ASN A 320 8.73 -0.45 -10.95
N PRO A 321 7.86 -1.48 -10.97
CA PRO A 321 6.68 -1.52 -10.14
C PRO A 321 6.95 -1.93 -8.68
N VAL A 322 8.13 -2.49 -8.37
CA VAL A 322 8.49 -2.84 -7.00
C VAL A 322 8.83 -1.58 -6.22
N PHE A 323 8.14 -1.36 -5.12
CA PHE A 323 8.27 -0.14 -4.33
C PHE A 323 9.61 -0.05 -3.58
N PRO A 324 10.17 1.16 -3.39
CA PRO A 324 11.43 1.34 -2.65
C PRO A 324 11.39 0.81 -1.21
N SER A 325 10.21 0.75 -0.60
CA SER A 325 9.99 0.17 0.73
C SER A 325 10.01 -1.36 0.76
N ASN A 326 9.92 -2.01 -0.41
CA ASN A 326 9.92 -3.47 -0.49
C ASN A 326 11.33 -4.02 -0.28
N ARG A 327 11.46 -5.08 0.52
CA ARG A 327 12.75 -5.73 0.82
C ARG A 327 13.49 -6.29 -0.40
N TYR A 328 12.79 -6.49 -1.52
CA TYR A 328 13.37 -6.97 -2.79
C TYR A 328 13.60 -5.85 -3.80
N PHE A 329 13.40 -4.60 -3.43
CA PHE A 329 13.66 -3.49 -4.34
C PHE A 329 15.14 -3.49 -4.78
N ALA A 330 15.37 -3.55 -6.08
CA ALA A 330 16.69 -3.57 -6.70
C ALA A 330 17.24 -2.13 -6.82
N LYS A 331 18.05 -1.73 -5.83
CA LYS A 331 18.62 -0.38 -5.73
C LYS A 331 19.75 -0.11 -6.73
N ASP A 332 20.34 -1.16 -7.26
CA ASP A 332 21.50 -1.15 -8.15
C ASP A 332 21.15 -1.10 -9.64
N ILE A 333 19.88 -1.22 -10.00
CA ILE A 333 19.43 -1.01 -11.38
C ILE A 333 19.63 0.48 -11.73
N PRO A 334 20.44 0.81 -12.77
CA PRO A 334 20.74 2.18 -13.12
C PRO A 334 19.47 2.97 -13.44
N GLN A 335 19.35 4.16 -12.87
CA GLN A 335 18.23 5.07 -13.15
C GLN A 335 18.25 5.52 -14.62
N ARG A 336 17.16 5.32 -15.33
CA ARG A 336 16.98 5.83 -16.69
C ARG A 336 16.84 7.35 -16.66
N PRO A 337 17.77 8.11 -17.28
CA PRO A 337 17.65 9.56 -17.34
C PRO A 337 16.58 10.00 -18.35
N TYR A 338 16.07 11.21 -18.21
CA TYR A 338 15.44 11.93 -19.31
C TYR A 338 16.50 12.24 -20.38
N ASP A 339 16.34 11.72 -21.59
CA ASP A 339 17.32 11.85 -22.67
C ASP A 339 16.58 11.99 -24.03
N PRO A 340 16.28 13.23 -24.46
CA PRO A 340 15.57 13.47 -25.70
C PRO A 340 16.28 12.95 -26.96
N ASP A 341 17.63 12.87 -26.94
CA ASP A 341 18.39 12.41 -28.10
C ASP A 341 18.30 10.89 -28.24
N ARG A 342 18.42 10.15 -27.14
CA ARG A 342 18.13 8.70 -27.11
C ARG A 342 16.68 8.41 -27.44
N ALA A 343 15.75 9.19 -26.93
CA ALA A 343 14.33 9.06 -27.25
C ALA A 343 14.10 9.20 -28.74
N ARG A 344 14.69 10.22 -29.38
CA ARG A 344 14.62 10.46 -30.83
C ARG A 344 15.23 9.31 -31.63
N PHE A 345 16.40 8.81 -31.24
CA PHE A 345 17.06 7.68 -31.87
C PHE A 345 16.16 6.45 -31.88
N HIS A 346 15.61 6.07 -30.74
CA HIS A 346 14.72 4.91 -30.62
C HIS A 346 13.39 5.13 -31.33
N TRP A 347 12.83 6.34 -31.32
CA TRP A 347 11.60 6.66 -32.05
C TRP A 347 11.76 6.49 -33.58
N GLN A 348 12.86 7.00 -34.12
CA GLN A 348 13.18 6.85 -35.52
C GLN A 348 13.39 5.38 -35.89
N LYS A 349 14.07 4.62 -35.05
CA LYS A 349 14.32 3.19 -35.25
C LYS A 349 13.04 2.36 -35.16
N ALA A 350 12.09 2.74 -34.31
CA ALA A 350 10.77 2.10 -34.27
C ALA A 350 9.96 2.30 -35.54
N GLY A 351 10.23 3.35 -36.34
CA GLY A 351 9.58 3.60 -37.60
C GLY A 351 8.10 3.93 -37.52
N PHE A 352 7.59 4.31 -36.32
CA PHE A 352 6.19 4.64 -36.15
C PHE A 352 5.90 6.06 -36.64
N ALA A 353 4.97 6.17 -37.58
CA ALA A 353 4.56 7.44 -38.21
C ALA A 353 3.10 7.83 -37.90
N GLY A 354 2.38 7.00 -37.14
CA GLY A 354 0.99 7.24 -36.78
C GLY A 354 0.83 8.26 -35.66
N PRO A 355 -0.40 8.71 -35.39
CA PRO A 355 -0.69 9.53 -34.23
C PRO A 355 -0.56 8.70 -32.94
N LEU A 356 0.14 9.24 -31.94
CA LEU A 356 0.19 8.67 -30.59
C LEU A 356 -0.64 9.54 -29.65
N THR A 357 -1.67 8.96 -29.06
CA THR A 357 -2.57 9.67 -28.16
C THR A 357 -2.52 9.08 -26.75
N LEU A 358 -2.21 9.90 -25.75
CA LEU A 358 -2.32 9.56 -24.33
C LEU A 358 -3.69 10.03 -23.82
N HIS A 359 -4.52 9.09 -23.39
CA HIS A 359 -5.82 9.34 -22.78
C HIS A 359 -5.63 9.60 -21.29
N ALA A 360 -5.99 10.78 -20.82
CA ALA A 360 -5.72 11.22 -19.45
C ALA A 360 -7.00 11.69 -18.74
N ALA A 361 -7.15 11.24 -17.50
CA ALA A 361 -8.18 11.70 -16.57
C ALA A 361 -7.63 11.71 -15.14
N ASP A 362 -8.10 12.63 -14.31
CA ASP A 362 -7.73 12.67 -12.88
C ASP A 362 -8.27 11.48 -12.08
N ALA A 363 -9.18 10.68 -12.67
CA ALA A 363 -9.56 9.37 -12.18
C ALA A 363 -8.38 8.36 -12.22
N GLY A 364 -7.46 8.46 -13.19
CA GLY A 364 -6.24 7.65 -13.23
C GLY A 364 -5.32 7.95 -12.03
N PHE A 365 -5.04 9.21 -11.80
CA PHE A 365 -4.42 9.73 -10.58
C PHE A 365 -4.60 11.25 -10.49
N PRO A 366 -4.59 11.85 -9.29
CA PRO A 366 -4.73 13.30 -9.14
C PRO A 366 -3.63 14.06 -9.90
N GLY A 367 -4.02 14.97 -10.80
CA GLY A 367 -3.10 15.70 -11.65
C GLY A 367 -2.63 14.95 -12.91
N ALA A 368 -3.29 13.86 -13.28
CA ALA A 368 -2.94 13.06 -14.47
C ALA A 368 -2.98 13.87 -15.77
N VAL A 369 -3.94 14.80 -15.90
CA VAL A 369 -4.03 15.67 -17.08
C VAL A 369 -2.82 16.62 -17.15
N ASP A 370 -2.41 17.21 -16.02
CA ASP A 370 -1.22 18.07 -15.93
C ASP A 370 0.05 17.26 -16.24
N ALA A 371 0.16 16.04 -15.68
CA ALA A 371 1.27 15.12 -15.95
C ALA A 371 1.37 14.75 -17.43
N ALA A 372 0.25 14.46 -18.08
CA ALA A 372 0.20 14.17 -19.52
C ALA A 372 0.69 15.36 -20.36
N GLN A 373 0.29 16.58 -20.01
CA GLN A 373 0.75 17.79 -20.71
C GLN A 373 2.26 18.03 -20.54
N LEU A 374 2.81 17.82 -19.35
CA LEU A 374 4.26 17.90 -19.11
C LEU A 374 5.01 16.82 -19.90
N TYR A 375 4.45 15.62 -19.96
CA TYR A 375 5.02 14.53 -20.77
C TYR A 375 4.98 14.87 -22.26
N GLN A 376 3.88 15.44 -22.77
CA GLN A 376 3.79 15.92 -24.14
C GLN A 376 4.91 16.93 -24.47
N GLN A 377 5.14 17.90 -23.57
CA GLN A 377 6.20 18.91 -23.75
C GLN A 377 7.60 18.28 -23.77
N SER A 378 7.88 17.32 -22.88
CA SER A 378 9.16 16.63 -22.83
C SER A 378 9.36 15.72 -24.04
N ALA A 379 8.32 15.00 -24.49
CA ALA A 379 8.33 14.16 -25.68
C ALA A 379 8.54 14.96 -26.99
N GLN A 380 7.97 16.17 -27.06
CA GLN A 380 8.14 17.07 -28.19
C GLN A 380 9.61 17.42 -28.44
N LYS A 381 10.44 17.58 -27.38
CA LYS A 381 11.88 17.85 -27.50
C LYS A 381 12.62 16.68 -28.18
N ALA A 382 12.08 15.47 -28.06
CA ALA A 382 12.57 14.28 -28.76
C ALA A 382 12.00 14.14 -30.20
N GLY A 383 11.08 15.02 -30.62
CA GLY A 383 10.38 14.92 -31.89
C GLY A 383 9.27 13.86 -31.92
N ILE A 384 8.78 13.44 -30.75
CA ILE A 384 7.68 12.47 -30.62
C ILE A 384 6.35 13.24 -30.59
N PRO A 385 5.45 13.04 -31.58
CA PRO A 385 4.18 13.75 -31.68
C PRO A 385 3.12 13.12 -30.77
N LEU A 386 3.22 13.38 -29.46
CA LEU A 386 2.27 12.89 -28.46
C LEU A 386 1.09 13.86 -28.37
N ALA A 387 -0.11 13.39 -28.68
CA ALA A 387 -1.36 14.09 -28.45
C ALA A 387 -1.97 13.72 -27.08
N ILE A 388 -2.68 14.64 -26.45
CA ILE A 388 -3.39 14.39 -25.20
C ILE A 388 -4.89 14.45 -25.46
N GLU A 389 -5.59 13.39 -25.08
CA GLU A 389 -7.04 13.34 -25.05
C GLU A 389 -7.51 13.31 -23.59
N ARG A 390 -8.14 14.40 -23.15
CA ARG A 390 -8.78 14.43 -21.85
C ARG A 390 -10.10 13.68 -21.91
N VAL A 391 -10.22 12.63 -21.12
CA VAL A 391 -11.43 11.79 -21.04
C VAL A 391 -12.20 12.06 -19.73
N PRO A 392 -13.53 11.80 -19.70
CA PRO A 392 -14.33 11.97 -18.50
C PRO A 392 -13.88 11.03 -17.37
N ASN A 393 -13.91 11.52 -16.12
CA ASN A 393 -13.58 10.72 -14.95
C ASN A 393 -14.55 9.55 -14.74
N ASP A 394 -15.86 9.77 -14.91
CA ASP A 394 -16.91 8.80 -14.58
C ASP A 394 -16.84 7.51 -15.39
N ALA A 395 -16.39 7.59 -16.65
CA ALA A 395 -16.28 6.44 -17.53
C ALA A 395 -14.83 5.95 -17.72
N PHE A 396 -13.88 6.51 -17.00
CA PHE A 396 -12.45 6.24 -17.21
C PHE A 396 -12.11 4.75 -17.05
N TRP A 397 -12.52 4.13 -15.97
CA TRP A 397 -12.20 2.73 -15.67
C TRP A 397 -12.97 1.73 -16.56
N THR A 398 -14.14 2.13 -17.09
CA THR A 398 -14.96 1.29 -17.95
C THR A 398 -14.65 1.43 -19.44
N ASP A 399 -14.29 2.64 -19.90
CA ASP A 399 -14.21 2.93 -21.34
C ASP A 399 -12.80 3.27 -21.82
N THR A 400 -11.88 3.58 -20.92
CA THR A 400 -10.51 3.96 -21.24
C THR A 400 -9.48 2.93 -20.79
N TRP A 401 -9.42 2.67 -19.50
CA TRP A 401 -8.47 1.73 -18.92
C TRP A 401 -8.67 0.30 -19.47
N LEU A 402 -7.60 -0.42 -19.77
CA LEU A 402 -7.59 -1.73 -20.44
C LEU A 402 -8.14 -1.74 -21.89
N LYS A 403 -8.62 -0.62 -22.42
CA LYS A 403 -9.25 -0.54 -23.74
C LYS A 403 -8.52 0.38 -24.71
N LYS A 404 -8.04 1.52 -24.21
CA LYS A 404 -7.29 2.47 -25.05
C LYS A 404 -5.82 2.09 -25.12
N PRO A 405 -5.16 2.30 -26.26
CA PRO A 405 -3.77 1.88 -26.46
C PRO A 405 -2.77 2.51 -25.48
N PHE A 406 -3.06 3.72 -24.96
CA PHE A 406 -2.19 4.45 -24.07
C PHE A 406 -3.01 5.35 -23.15
N CYS A 407 -2.91 5.16 -21.86
CA CYS A 407 -3.67 5.94 -20.89
C CYS A 407 -2.88 6.19 -19.59
N THR A 408 -3.41 7.02 -18.70
CA THR A 408 -2.90 7.21 -17.35
C THR A 408 -3.49 6.15 -16.42
N SER A 409 -2.73 5.68 -15.41
CA SER A 409 -3.23 4.75 -14.39
C SER A 409 -2.39 4.86 -13.11
N ASN A 410 -2.76 4.13 -12.07
CA ASN A 410 -1.99 4.08 -10.82
C ASN A 410 -2.19 2.76 -10.08
N TRP A 411 -1.21 2.42 -9.24
CA TRP A 411 -1.29 1.29 -8.33
C TRP A 411 -0.80 1.66 -6.94
N GLY A 412 -1.55 1.26 -5.93
CA GLY A 412 -1.08 1.29 -4.55
C GLY A 412 -0.11 0.14 -4.27
N ALA A 413 0.73 0.30 -3.27
CA ALA A 413 1.60 -0.77 -2.82
C ALA A 413 0.79 -2.00 -2.37
N ARG A 414 1.39 -3.18 -2.51
CA ARG A 414 0.82 -4.47 -2.13
C ARG A 414 1.70 -5.11 -1.05
N PRO A 415 1.17 -6.05 -0.26
CA PRO A 415 1.91 -6.70 0.83
C PRO A 415 3.23 -7.33 0.39
N THR A 416 3.30 -7.83 -0.84
CA THR A 416 4.52 -8.40 -1.43
C THR A 416 4.72 -7.90 -2.85
N ALA A 417 5.95 -8.01 -3.36
CA ALA A 417 6.22 -7.76 -4.77
C ALA A 417 5.42 -8.70 -5.66
N ASP A 418 5.36 -10.00 -5.32
CA ASP A 418 4.56 -10.99 -6.04
C ASP A 418 3.08 -10.60 -6.16
N ALA A 419 2.50 -10.02 -5.13
CA ALA A 419 1.10 -9.61 -5.14
C ALA A 419 0.77 -8.62 -6.28
N LEU A 420 1.64 -7.62 -6.49
CA LEU A 420 1.46 -6.66 -7.59
C LEU A 420 1.80 -7.30 -8.95
N LEU A 421 2.91 -8.05 -9.02
CA LEU A 421 3.35 -8.69 -10.26
C LEU A 421 2.30 -9.66 -10.80
N SER A 422 1.68 -10.44 -9.92
CA SER A 422 0.64 -11.42 -10.28
C SER A 422 -0.68 -10.78 -10.71
N MET A 423 -0.96 -9.60 -10.17
CA MET A 423 -2.20 -8.88 -10.46
C MET A 423 -2.13 -8.08 -11.76
N VAL A 424 -0.92 -7.57 -12.12
CA VAL A 424 -0.76 -6.57 -13.19
C VAL A 424 0.19 -7.01 -14.30
N PHE A 425 1.27 -7.76 -13.99
CA PHE A 425 2.38 -7.91 -14.93
C PHE A 425 2.54 -9.31 -15.54
N THR A 426 2.06 -10.38 -14.89
CA THR A 426 2.11 -11.72 -15.49
C THR A 426 1.18 -11.83 -16.70
N SER A 427 1.49 -12.74 -17.63
CA SER A 427 0.73 -12.89 -18.88
C SER A 427 -0.76 -13.13 -18.69
N ASN A 428 -1.15 -13.80 -17.60
CA ASN A 428 -2.54 -14.10 -17.24
C ASN A 428 -3.06 -13.20 -16.10
N ALA A 429 -2.32 -12.13 -15.77
CA ALA A 429 -2.78 -11.22 -14.73
C ALA A 429 -4.16 -10.63 -15.09
N PRO A 430 -5.10 -10.58 -14.13
CA PRO A 430 -6.46 -10.12 -14.39
C PRO A 430 -6.50 -8.66 -14.84
N TRP A 431 -5.51 -7.88 -14.45
CA TRP A 431 -5.40 -6.45 -14.77
C TRP A 431 -4.09 -6.12 -15.49
N ASN A 432 -3.66 -6.98 -16.44
CA ASN A 432 -2.50 -6.69 -17.27
C ASN A 432 -2.79 -5.51 -18.20
N GLU A 433 -2.64 -4.29 -17.67
CA GLU A 433 -3.01 -3.04 -18.33
C GLU A 433 -2.10 -2.67 -19.52
N SER A 434 -0.94 -3.28 -19.59
CA SER A 434 0.01 -3.09 -20.70
C SER A 434 -0.09 -4.15 -21.80
N ALA A 435 -0.88 -5.18 -21.61
CA ALA A 435 -0.95 -6.35 -22.50
C ALA A 435 0.43 -6.98 -22.81
N TRP A 436 1.44 -6.68 -21.99
CA TRP A 436 2.78 -7.25 -22.11
C TRP A 436 2.78 -8.69 -21.58
N ARG A 437 3.13 -9.66 -22.46
CA ARG A 437 3.02 -11.09 -22.18
C ARG A 437 4.31 -11.78 -22.53
N VAL A 438 5.11 -12.13 -21.53
CA VAL A 438 6.43 -12.75 -21.71
C VAL A 438 6.55 -14.00 -20.85
N PRO A 439 6.53 -15.22 -21.43
CA PRO A 439 6.57 -16.46 -20.65
C PRO A 439 7.80 -16.60 -19.76
N ALA A 440 8.96 -16.05 -20.17
CA ALA A 440 10.18 -16.05 -19.35
C ALA A 440 9.99 -15.23 -18.06
N PHE A 441 9.27 -14.12 -18.13
CA PHE A 441 8.92 -13.32 -16.97
C PHE A 441 8.00 -14.11 -15.99
N ASP A 442 6.98 -14.78 -16.54
CA ASP A 442 6.06 -15.59 -15.73
C ASP A 442 6.80 -16.71 -14.99
N GLN A 443 7.81 -17.34 -15.63
CA GLN A 443 8.64 -18.36 -15.01
C GLN A 443 9.48 -17.78 -13.86
N LEU A 444 10.03 -16.58 -14.00
CA LEU A 444 10.77 -15.92 -12.92
C LEU A 444 9.87 -15.62 -11.72
N VAL A 445 8.65 -15.08 -11.96
CA VAL A 445 7.68 -14.82 -10.90
C VAL A 445 7.32 -16.12 -10.17
N LYS A 446 7.05 -17.20 -10.91
CA LYS A 446 6.77 -18.52 -10.33
C LYS A 446 7.97 -19.06 -9.53
N ALA A 447 9.19 -18.91 -10.03
CA ALA A 447 10.41 -19.34 -9.34
C ALA A 447 10.62 -18.55 -8.04
N ALA A 448 10.41 -17.23 -8.03
CA ALA A 448 10.52 -16.39 -6.84
C ALA A 448 9.58 -16.84 -5.71
N ARG A 449 8.35 -17.25 -6.05
CA ARG A 449 7.37 -17.76 -5.06
C ARG A 449 7.84 -18.99 -4.31
N GLY A 450 8.47 -19.93 -5.01
CA GLY A 450 8.90 -21.21 -4.42
C GLY A 450 10.31 -21.21 -3.85
N GLU A 451 11.11 -20.17 -4.09
CA GLU A 451 12.50 -20.14 -3.63
C GLU A 451 12.57 -19.86 -2.12
N THR A 452 13.15 -20.79 -1.37
CA THR A 452 13.31 -20.71 0.08
C THR A 452 14.59 -20.00 0.51
N ASP A 453 15.61 -19.98 -0.34
CA ASP A 453 16.85 -19.23 -0.09
C ASP A 453 16.61 -17.74 -0.38
N GLU A 454 16.74 -16.93 0.66
CA GLU A 454 16.47 -15.48 0.59
C GLU A 454 17.38 -14.76 -0.42
N ASN A 455 18.64 -15.16 -0.54
CA ASN A 455 19.59 -14.52 -1.46
C ASN A 455 19.28 -14.88 -2.92
N LYS A 456 18.95 -16.15 -3.19
CA LYS A 456 18.53 -16.58 -4.52
C LYS A 456 17.21 -15.91 -4.91
N ARG A 457 16.25 -15.84 -3.99
CA ARG A 457 14.98 -15.16 -4.22
C ARG A 457 15.18 -13.67 -4.52
N ARG A 458 16.08 -12.99 -3.80
CA ARG A 458 16.46 -11.60 -4.06
C ARG A 458 17.03 -11.43 -5.47
N GLN A 459 17.89 -12.37 -5.91
CA GLN A 459 18.43 -12.35 -7.27
C GLN A 459 17.32 -12.53 -8.33
N ILE A 460 16.39 -13.46 -8.10
CA ILE A 460 15.26 -13.65 -9.03
C ILE A 460 14.41 -12.38 -9.11
N TYR A 461 14.10 -11.74 -7.97
CA TYR A 461 13.37 -10.46 -7.99
C TYR A 461 14.17 -9.32 -8.63
N HIS A 462 15.49 -9.32 -8.54
CA HIS A 462 16.34 -8.39 -9.27
C HIS A 462 16.17 -8.58 -10.79
N ASP A 463 16.26 -9.82 -11.27
CA ASP A 463 16.14 -10.15 -12.69
C ASP A 463 14.73 -9.81 -13.24
N ILE A 464 13.69 -10.05 -12.44
CA ILE A 464 12.31 -9.63 -12.73
C ILE A 464 12.24 -8.12 -12.94
N GLN A 465 12.80 -7.33 -12.02
CA GLN A 465 12.78 -5.86 -12.07
C GLN A 465 13.59 -5.34 -13.27
N LEU A 466 14.75 -5.92 -13.53
CA LEU A 466 15.56 -5.56 -14.70
C LEU A 466 14.81 -5.80 -16.01
N MET A 467 14.12 -6.93 -16.12
CA MET A 467 13.31 -7.25 -17.29
C MET A 467 12.16 -6.24 -17.49
N LEU A 468 11.48 -5.84 -16.40
CA LEU A 468 10.40 -4.84 -16.47
C LEU A 468 10.92 -3.47 -16.86
N VAL A 469 12.00 -3.02 -16.24
CA VAL A 469 12.64 -1.73 -16.56
C VAL A 469 13.02 -1.65 -18.03
N ASP A 470 13.60 -2.72 -18.58
CA ASP A 470 14.16 -2.69 -19.93
C ASP A 470 13.13 -3.04 -21.01
N GLN A 471 12.17 -3.93 -20.74
CA GLN A 471 11.37 -4.53 -21.80
C GLN A 471 9.87 -4.26 -21.71
N SER A 472 9.32 -3.97 -20.53
CA SER A 472 7.87 -3.76 -20.40
C SER A 472 7.40 -2.53 -21.19
N SER A 473 6.12 -2.51 -21.55
CA SER A 473 5.48 -1.34 -22.14
C SER A 473 4.86 -0.40 -21.09
N GLU A 474 5.03 -0.73 -19.83
CA GLU A 474 4.65 0.12 -18.72
C GLU A 474 5.69 1.23 -18.52
N ILE A 475 5.24 2.47 -18.47
CA ILE A 475 6.08 3.61 -18.08
C ILE A 475 5.68 3.98 -16.65
N ILE A 476 6.63 3.87 -15.72
CA ILE A 476 6.45 4.22 -14.31
C ILE A 476 7.38 5.38 -13.98
N PRO A 477 6.94 6.63 -14.18
CA PRO A 477 7.80 7.79 -14.03
C PRO A 477 8.16 8.08 -12.58
N LEU A 478 7.31 7.72 -11.62
CA LEU A 478 7.48 8.14 -10.23
C LEU A 478 6.76 7.21 -9.25
N TYR A 479 7.23 7.26 -8.00
CA TYR A 479 6.54 6.80 -6.81
C TYR A 479 5.95 8.02 -6.11
N ALA A 480 4.64 8.04 -5.89
CA ALA A 480 3.96 9.14 -5.22
C ALA A 480 3.77 8.84 -3.73
N ASP A 481 3.92 9.85 -2.90
CA ASP A 481 3.59 9.76 -1.49
C ASP A 481 2.07 9.87 -1.29
N ALA A 482 1.53 9.11 -0.34
CA ALA A 482 0.20 9.37 0.14
C ALA A 482 0.25 10.43 1.24
N LEU A 483 -0.52 11.51 1.04
CA LEU A 483 -0.58 12.63 1.95
C LEU A 483 -1.91 12.61 2.71
N ALA A 484 -1.83 12.58 4.03
CA ALA A 484 -2.95 12.73 4.93
C ALA A 484 -2.68 13.91 5.89
N ALA A 485 -3.69 14.39 6.58
CA ALA A 485 -3.49 15.39 7.62
C ALA A 485 -4.40 15.10 8.82
N THR A 486 -3.88 15.43 10.00
CA THR A 486 -4.61 15.27 11.26
C THR A 486 -4.60 16.57 12.04
N ARG A 487 -5.59 16.74 12.92
CA ARG A 487 -5.51 17.75 13.97
C ARG A 487 -4.40 17.39 14.94
N SER A 488 -3.73 18.39 15.53
CA SER A 488 -2.61 18.20 16.43
C SER A 488 -2.95 17.46 17.74
N ASN A 489 -4.24 17.41 18.11
CA ASN A 489 -4.74 16.64 19.24
C ASN A 489 -4.96 15.14 18.94
N VAL A 490 -4.82 14.71 17.68
CA VAL A 490 -4.83 13.29 17.31
C VAL A 490 -3.43 12.73 17.54
N LYS A 491 -3.33 11.73 18.41
CA LYS A 491 -2.07 11.07 18.76
C LYS A 491 -2.10 9.59 18.38
N GLY A 492 -0.92 8.94 18.34
CA GLY A 492 -0.79 7.51 18.05
C GLY A 492 -0.83 7.17 16.56
N PHE A 493 -0.87 8.16 15.68
CA PHE A 493 -0.78 7.92 14.24
C PHE A 493 0.63 7.42 13.89
N LYS A 494 0.72 6.28 13.21
CA LYS A 494 1.98 5.71 12.72
C LYS A 494 1.85 5.35 11.25
N SER A 495 2.79 5.80 10.45
CA SER A 495 2.88 5.38 9.05
C SER A 495 3.19 3.90 8.93
N VAL A 496 2.55 3.24 7.98
CA VAL A 496 2.81 1.84 7.61
C VAL A 496 3.31 1.85 6.16
N PRO A 497 4.49 1.27 5.88
CA PRO A 497 5.06 1.30 4.54
C PRO A 497 4.07 0.82 3.47
N GLY A 498 3.81 1.67 2.47
CA GLY A 498 2.92 1.35 1.35
C GLY A 498 1.42 1.31 1.66
N VAL A 499 0.99 1.46 2.93
CA VAL A 499 -0.43 1.42 3.28
C VAL A 499 -0.82 2.66 4.08
N PRO A 500 -1.53 3.62 3.47
CA PRO A 500 -1.88 4.89 4.11
C PRO A 500 -2.75 4.75 5.36
N LEU A 501 -2.90 5.85 6.09
CA LEU A 501 -3.79 5.95 7.27
C LEU A 501 -3.51 4.87 8.33
N SER A 502 -2.23 4.72 8.70
CA SER A 502 -1.78 3.71 9.69
C SER A 502 -2.12 2.27 9.28
N GLY A 503 -2.01 1.94 8.00
CA GLY A 503 -2.39 0.63 7.47
C GLY A 503 -3.91 0.49 7.30
N ASN A 504 -4.62 1.56 6.93
CA ASN A 504 -6.09 1.70 6.89
C ASN A 504 -6.76 1.57 8.26
N ARG A 505 -5.98 1.57 9.36
CA ARG A 505 -6.42 1.29 10.73
C ARG A 505 -6.21 2.47 11.68
N ALA A 506 -6.17 3.71 11.15
CA ALA A 506 -5.95 4.90 11.97
C ALA A 506 -6.97 5.01 13.11
N ALA A 507 -8.26 4.80 12.83
CA ALA A 507 -9.33 4.94 13.81
C ALA A 507 -9.15 4.06 15.07
N GLU A 508 -8.61 2.85 14.93
CA GLU A 508 -8.39 1.95 16.07
C GLU A 508 -7.07 2.17 16.81
N LYS A 509 -6.11 2.86 16.18
CA LYS A 509 -4.75 3.10 16.73
C LYS A 509 -4.62 4.45 17.41
N VAL A 510 -5.37 5.47 16.97
CA VAL A 510 -5.25 6.84 17.47
C VAL A 510 -6.09 7.08 18.74
N TRP A 511 -5.70 8.13 19.49
CA TRP A 511 -6.51 8.68 20.58
C TRP A 511 -6.53 10.20 20.50
N LEU A 512 -7.43 10.82 21.24
CA LEU A 512 -7.58 12.27 21.30
C LEU A 512 -6.97 12.82 22.59
N GLU A 513 -6.11 13.84 22.47
CA GLU A 513 -5.74 14.70 23.59
C GLU A 513 -6.77 15.82 23.69
N GLY A 514 -7.36 15.95 24.86
CA GLY A 514 -8.31 17.00 25.18
C GLY A 514 -7.68 18.39 25.21
#